data_78f7d59c2bc135c45a3002607ee3185d
#
_entry.id   78f7d59c2bc135c45a3002607ee3185d
#
_cell.length_a   1.000
_cell.length_b   1.000
_cell.length_c   1.000
_cell.angle_alpha   90.00
_cell.angle_beta   90.00
_cell.angle_gamma   90.00
#
_symmetry.space_group_name_H-M   'P 1'
#
loop_
_entity.id
_entity.type
_entity.pdbx_description
1 polymer ?
#
loop_
_entity_poly.entity_id
_entity_poly.type
_entity_poly.pdbx_seq_one_letter_code
_entity_poly.pdbx_strand_id
1 'polypeptide(L)'
;KWLEENDRHGIVLAGRPYHVDPEINHGIPEMINSLGMAVLTEDSVSHLGYHEYPLRVVNQWAYHARLYLAADFTAKQKDLELVQLNSFGCGVDAVTTDQVQEIMHGYSKMYTTLKIDEGNNLGAARIRIRSLKATMEEREKNNYVYEKLPDPYEKTVFTKQMKKEHTILAPQMSPIHFQFVEEAFKLSGYHVVVLPIHNSNAVDVGLKYVNNDACYPSIIVVGQIIEALQSGLYDVNNTSVIITQTGGGCRATNYIAFLRKAIRDAGFENIPVISLNANGMETNPGFTISFDLINRAVYGLLYGDLLMSVLYRVR
;
A
#
# COMPACT_ATOMS: atom_id res chain seq x y z
N LYS A 1 31.03 -7.68 -7.18
CA LYS A 1 32.35 -8.12 -7.65
C LYS A 1 32.63 -7.62 -9.06
N TRP A 2 31.96 -8.13 -10.15
CA TRP A 2 32.23 -7.68 -11.51
C TRP A 2 31.97 -6.17 -11.70
N LEU A 3 30.94 -5.62 -11.13
CA LEU A 3 30.63 -4.18 -11.18
C LEU A 3 31.73 -3.36 -10.52
N GLU A 4 32.15 -3.74 -9.32
CA GLU A 4 33.24 -3.11 -8.58
C GLU A 4 34.59 -3.21 -9.33
N GLU A 5 34.91 -4.38 -9.90
CA GLU A 5 36.16 -4.62 -10.65
C GLU A 5 36.22 -3.80 -11.96
N ASN A 6 35.07 -3.42 -12.52
CA ASN A 6 34.98 -2.69 -13.77
C ASN A 6 34.52 -1.25 -13.61
N ASP A 7 34.35 -0.77 -12.38
CA ASP A 7 33.86 0.57 -12.05
C ASP A 7 32.55 0.89 -12.80
N ARG A 8 31.56 0.00 -12.65
CA ARG A 8 30.28 0.06 -13.36
C ARG A 8 29.11 0.04 -12.38
N HIS A 9 28.10 0.84 -12.71
CA HIS A 9 26.82 0.77 -12.05
C HIS A 9 25.91 -0.30 -12.67
N GLY A 10 25.05 -0.87 -11.85
CA GLY A 10 24.05 -1.84 -12.27
C GLY A 10 22.63 -1.42 -11.92
N ILE A 11 21.71 -1.87 -12.74
CA ILE A 11 20.26 -1.75 -12.50
C ILE A 11 19.69 -3.13 -12.21
N VAL A 12 19.06 -3.27 -11.07
CA VAL A 12 18.19 -4.42 -10.79
C VAL A 12 16.84 -4.13 -11.45
N LEU A 13 16.57 -4.82 -12.55
CA LEU A 13 15.32 -4.70 -13.28
C LEU A 13 14.30 -5.64 -12.63
N ALA A 14 13.42 -5.05 -11.83
CA ALA A 14 12.43 -5.73 -11.04
C ALA A 14 11.07 -5.73 -11.76
N GLY A 15 10.24 -6.73 -11.50
CA GLY A 15 8.91 -6.84 -12.08
C GLY A 15 8.35 -8.24 -11.94
N ARG A 16 7.28 -8.52 -12.66
CA ARG A 16 6.74 -9.88 -12.75
C ARG A 16 7.62 -10.72 -13.68
N PRO A 17 7.62 -12.06 -13.56
CA PRO A 17 8.48 -12.93 -14.37
C PRO A 17 8.37 -12.71 -15.87
N TYR A 18 7.19 -12.36 -16.39
CA TYR A 18 6.99 -12.11 -17.82
C TYR A 18 7.62 -10.78 -18.30
N HIS A 19 8.01 -9.86 -17.40
CA HIS A 19 8.69 -8.62 -17.78
C HIS A 19 10.12 -8.83 -18.31
N VAL A 20 10.70 -10.01 -18.11
CA VAL A 20 12.00 -10.34 -18.72
C VAL A 20 11.90 -10.78 -20.18
N ASP A 21 10.70 -11.06 -20.67
CA ASP A 21 10.45 -11.39 -22.07
C ASP A 21 10.72 -10.17 -22.96
N PRO A 22 11.56 -10.28 -24.02
CA PRO A 22 11.91 -9.16 -24.88
C PRO A 22 10.73 -8.52 -25.62
N GLU A 23 9.70 -9.29 -25.96
CA GLU A 23 8.49 -8.77 -26.61
C GLU A 23 7.65 -7.90 -25.65
N ILE A 24 7.72 -8.21 -24.36
CA ILE A 24 6.97 -7.48 -23.32
C ILE A 24 7.74 -6.25 -22.82
N ASN A 25 9.05 -6.36 -22.64
CA ASN A 25 9.86 -5.25 -22.15
C ASN A 25 10.32 -4.26 -23.23
N HIS A 26 10.05 -4.58 -24.50
CA HIS A 26 10.30 -3.72 -25.66
C HIS A 26 11.78 -3.25 -25.80
N GLY A 27 12.74 -4.01 -25.25
CA GLY A 27 14.16 -3.66 -25.31
C GLY A 27 14.62 -2.67 -24.21
N ILE A 28 13.92 -2.61 -23.09
CA ILE A 28 14.37 -1.81 -21.93
C ILE A 28 15.75 -2.25 -21.41
N PRO A 29 16.06 -3.56 -21.26
CA PRO A 29 17.39 -4.00 -20.85
C PRO A 29 18.49 -3.50 -21.79
N GLU A 30 18.30 -3.60 -23.10
CA GLU A 30 19.23 -3.14 -24.13
C GLU A 30 19.42 -1.62 -24.08
N MET A 31 18.34 -0.89 -23.83
CA MET A 31 18.41 0.56 -23.66
C MET A 31 19.24 0.94 -22.42
N ILE A 32 19.06 0.25 -21.29
CA ILE A 32 19.86 0.48 -20.07
C ILE A 32 21.34 0.16 -20.34
N ASN A 33 21.63 -0.97 -20.99
CA ASN A 33 22.99 -1.34 -21.37
C ASN A 33 23.62 -0.30 -22.32
N SER A 34 22.86 0.25 -23.27
CA SER A 34 23.36 1.29 -24.19
C SER A 34 23.75 2.60 -23.46
N LEU A 35 23.27 2.80 -22.25
CA LEU A 35 23.63 3.91 -21.37
C LEU A 35 24.84 3.59 -20.46
N GLY A 36 25.45 2.42 -20.62
CA GLY A 36 26.66 2.00 -19.91
C GLY A 36 26.43 1.37 -18.54
N MET A 37 25.20 1.02 -18.19
CA MET A 37 24.86 0.34 -16.94
C MET A 37 24.60 -1.15 -17.18
N ALA A 38 25.00 -2.00 -16.25
CA ALA A 38 24.68 -3.42 -16.28
C ALA A 38 23.23 -3.66 -15.87
N VAL A 39 22.62 -4.74 -16.37
CA VAL A 39 21.26 -5.13 -15.99
C VAL A 39 21.30 -6.48 -15.29
N LEU A 40 20.66 -6.55 -14.13
CA LEU A 40 20.38 -7.78 -13.38
C LEU A 40 18.87 -7.94 -13.24
N THR A 41 18.38 -9.16 -13.25
CA THR A 41 16.97 -9.44 -12.96
C THR A 41 16.75 -9.59 -11.46
N GLU A 42 15.51 -9.36 -10.97
CA GLU A 42 15.21 -9.43 -9.54
C GLU A 42 15.44 -10.84 -8.97
N ASP A 43 15.21 -11.90 -9.76
CA ASP A 43 15.41 -13.28 -9.32
C ASP A 43 16.90 -13.64 -9.15
N SER A 44 17.79 -12.95 -9.88
CA SER A 44 19.23 -13.14 -9.74
C SER A 44 19.80 -12.62 -8.41
N VAL A 45 19.09 -11.74 -7.72
CA VAL A 45 19.53 -11.08 -6.48
C VAL A 45 18.62 -11.29 -5.28
N SER A 46 17.37 -11.67 -5.48
CA SER A 46 16.37 -11.77 -4.41
C SER A 46 16.76 -12.74 -3.28
N HIS A 47 17.47 -13.83 -3.61
CA HIS A 47 17.94 -14.80 -2.63
C HIS A 47 19.03 -14.26 -1.69
N LEU A 48 19.56 -13.07 -1.96
CA LEU A 48 20.56 -12.36 -1.15
C LEU A 48 19.92 -11.33 -0.20
N GLY A 49 18.63 -11.07 -0.31
CA GLY A 49 17.89 -10.16 0.57
C GLY A 49 17.36 -10.85 1.83
N TYR A 50 17.13 -10.09 2.92
CA TYR A 50 16.76 -10.63 4.23
C TYR A 50 15.56 -9.96 4.91
N HIS A 51 14.81 -9.08 4.24
CA HIS A 51 13.72 -8.30 4.84
C HIS A 51 14.13 -7.51 6.10
N GLU A 52 15.26 -6.82 6.04
CA GLU A 52 15.69 -5.97 7.15
C GLU A 52 14.85 -4.70 7.32
N TYR A 53 14.20 -4.25 6.24
CA TYR A 53 13.24 -3.18 6.30
C TYR A 53 11.83 -3.75 6.58
N PRO A 54 11.07 -3.17 7.53
CA PRO A 54 9.77 -3.71 7.88
C PRO A 54 8.78 -3.63 6.70
N LEU A 55 8.05 -4.72 6.50
CA LEU A 55 6.97 -4.75 5.53
C LEU A 55 5.67 -4.26 6.17
N ARG A 56 5.01 -3.28 5.53
CA ARG A 56 3.68 -2.77 5.93
C ARG A 56 2.56 -3.65 5.43
N VAL A 57 2.85 -4.42 4.39
CA VAL A 57 1.93 -5.26 3.68
C VAL A 57 2.04 -6.71 4.16
N VAL A 58 0.96 -7.47 3.99
CA VAL A 58 0.99 -8.91 4.19
C VAL A 58 1.73 -9.54 3.01
N ASN A 59 2.86 -10.16 3.30
CA ASN A 59 3.69 -10.83 2.29
C ASN A 59 3.10 -12.20 1.96
N GLN A 60 2.20 -12.26 0.97
CA GLN A 60 1.41 -13.45 0.65
C GLN A 60 1.54 -13.93 -0.80
N TRP A 61 2.27 -13.20 -1.64
CA TRP A 61 2.45 -13.55 -3.06
C TRP A 61 3.92 -13.79 -3.37
N ALA A 62 4.23 -14.97 -3.91
CA ALA A 62 5.60 -15.40 -4.13
C ALA A 62 6.45 -14.43 -4.97
N TYR A 63 5.91 -13.96 -6.09
CA TYR A 63 6.65 -13.02 -6.94
C TYR A 63 6.84 -11.65 -6.32
N HIS A 64 5.87 -11.18 -5.55
CA HIS A 64 5.98 -9.89 -4.84
C HIS A 64 6.96 -9.99 -3.67
N ALA A 65 6.97 -11.13 -2.96
CA ALA A 65 7.98 -11.42 -1.94
C ALA A 65 9.42 -11.32 -2.50
N ARG A 66 9.65 -11.82 -3.71
CA ARG A 66 10.94 -11.68 -4.39
C ARG A 66 11.30 -10.22 -4.68
N LEU A 67 10.32 -9.39 -5.07
CA LEU A 67 10.54 -7.95 -5.30
C LEU A 67 10.97 -7.23 -4.03
N TYR A 68 10.37 -7.54 -2.88
CA TYR A 68 10.77 -6.97 -1.60
C TYR A 68 12.19 -7.38 -1.20
N LEU A 69 12.54 -8.65 -1.41
CA LEU A 69 13.89 -9.16 -1.14
C LEU A 69 14.92 -8.53 -2.08
N ALA A 70 14.62 -8.42 -3.37
CA ALA A 70 15.49 -7.76 -4.34
C ALA A 70 15.69 -6.28 -4.00
N ALA A 71 14.62 -5.58 -3.57
CA ALA A 71 14.71 -4.20 -3.13
C ALA A 71 15.59 -4.05 -1.88
N ASP A 72 15.38 -4.90 -0.88
CA ASP A 72 16.18 -4.89 0.36
C ASP A 72 17.67 -5.15 0.08
N PHE A 73 17.99 -6.11 -0.79
CA PHE A 73 19.36 -6.34 -1.24
C PHE A 73 19.93 -5.12 -1.98
N THR A 74 19.21 -4.62 -2.98
CA THR A 74 19.67 -3.51 -3.83
C THR A 74 19.90 -2.23 -3.01
N ALA A 75 19.02 -1.97 -2.06
CA ALA A 75 19.08 -0.78 -1.21
C ALA A 75 20.38 -0.68 -0.40
N LYS A 76 21.01 -1.82 -0.09
CA LYS A 76 22.27 -1.92 0.66
C LYS A 76 23.52 -1.86 -0.24
N GLN A 77 23.37 -1.95 -1.56
CA GLN A 77 24.50 -1.95 -2.48
C GLN A 77 24.74 -0.54 -3.03
N LYS A 78 25.99 -0.06 -2.93
CA LYS A 78 26.36 1.28 -3.41
C LYS A 78 26.15 1.42 -4.93
N ASP A 79 26.54 0.40 -5.67
CA ASP A 79 26.64 0.44 -7.15
C ASP A 79 25.39 -0.10 -7.87
N LEU A 80 24.31 -0.36 -7.11
CA LEU A 80 23.04 -0.86 -7.66
C LEU A 80 21.91 0.13 -7.40
N GLU A 81 21.07 0.32 -8.40
CA GLU A 81 19.76 0.97 -8.27
C GLU A 81 18.65 0.06 -8.78
N LEU A 82 17.41 0.29 -8.32
CA LEU A 82 16.27 -0.54 -8.70
C LEU A 82 15.36 0.21 -9.66
N VAL A 83 15.05 -0.45 -10.78
CA VAL A 83 14.02 -0.02 -11.73
C VAL A 83 12.93 -1.08 -11.76
N GLN A 84 11.71 -0.71 -11.41
CA GLN A 84 10.58 -1.64 -11.44
C GLN A 84 9.73 -1.43 -12.68
N LEU A 85 9.55 -2.52 -13.43
CA LEU A 85 8.60 -2.58 -14.54
C LEU A 85 7.21 -2.87 -13.98
N ASN A 86 6.22 -2.11 -14.43
CA ASN A 86 4.84 -2.23 -14.01
C ASN A 86 3.93 -2.16 -15.23
N SER A 87 3.05 -3.12 -15.40
CA SER A 87 2.10 -3.16 -16.51
C SER A 87 0.68 -2.97 -15.97
N PHE A 88 -0.09 -2.09 -16.62
CA PHE A 88 -1.50 -1.80 -16.35
C PHE A 88 -1.79 -1.30 -14.92
N GLY A 89 -3.01 -0.84 -14.68
CA GLY A 89 -3.55 -0.50 -13.37
C GLY A 89 -3.86 -1.76 -12.54
N CYS A 90 -2.86 -2.48 -12.08
CA CYS A 90 -3.02 -3.68 -11.26
C CYS A 90 -2.94 -3.33 -9.78
N GLY A 91 -4.04 -3.53 -9.05
CA GLY A 91 -4.07 -3.22 -7.60
C GLY A 91 -3.09 -4.04 -6.76
N VAL A 92 -2.62 -5.20 -7.23
CA VAL A 92 -1.57 -5.97 -6.56
C VAL A 92 -0.21 -5.31 -6.77
N ASP A 93 0.06 -4.83 -7.99
CA ASP A 93 1.29 -4.10 -8.28
C ASP A 93 1.34 -2.75 -7.57
N ALA A 94 0.19 -2.08 -7.38
CA ALA A 94 0.12 -0.86 -6.58
C ALA A 94 0.57 -1.09 -5.12
N VAL A 95 0.15 -2.20 -4.51
CA VAL A 95 0.62 -2.60 -3.17
C VAL A 95 2.13 -2.84 -3.15
N THR A 96 2.63 -3.50 -4.19
CA THR A 96 4.05 -3.88 -4.27
C THR A 96 4.94 -2.68 -4.54
N THR A 97 4.55 -1.80 -5.47
CA THR A 97 5.34 -0.61 -5.80
C THR A 97 5.46 0.34 -4.61
N ASP A 98 4.39 0.54 -3.85
CA ASP A 98 4.43 1.35 -2.64
C ASP A 98 5.39 0.77 -1.59
N GLN A 99 5.35 -0.55 -1.36
CA GLN A 99 6.24 -1.18 -0.39
C GLN A 99 7.71 -1.20 -0.86
N VAL A 100 7.97 -1.45 -2.14
CA VAL A 100 9.33 -1.39 -2.71
C VAL A 100 9.88 0.03 -2.62
N GLN A 101 9.06 1.04 -2.92
CA GLN A 101 9.45 2.44 -2.76
C GLN A 101 9.82 2.76 -1.30
N GLU A 102 9.05 2.29 -0.32
CA GLU A 102 9.37 2.49 1.10
C GLU A 102 10.71 1.85 1.47
N ILE A 103 10.98 0.61 1.00
CA ILE A 103 12.27 -0.05 1.23
C ILE A 103 13.41 0.79 0.65
N MET A 104 13.33 1.19 -0.61
CA MET A 104 14.38 1.97 -1.27
C MET A 104 14.62 3.32 -0.57
N HIS A 105 13.54 4.07 -0.29
CA HIS A 105 13.64 5.34 0.42
C HIS A 105 14.18 5.19 1.85
N GLY A 106 13.85 4.08 2.52
CA GLY A 106 14.37 3.78 3.86
C GLY A 106 15.89 3.60 3.92
N TYR A 107 16.55 3.45 2.78
CA TYR A 107 18.01 3.45 2.65
C TYR A 107 18.54 4.64 1.84
N SER A 108 17.76 5.72 1.74
CA SER A 108 18.11 6.92 0.96
C SER A 108 18.38 6.65 -0.54
N LYS A 109 17.90 5.51 -1.04
CA LYS A 109 18.01 5.10 -2.44
C LYS A 109 16.90 5.70 -3.29
N MET A 110 17.19 5.83 -4.57
CA MET A 110 16.18 6.22 -5.55
C MET A 110 15.30 5.04 -5.91
N TYR A 111 14.05 5.35 -6.28
CA TYR A 111 13.13 4.37 -6.79
C TYR A 111 12.55 4.84 -8.13
N THR A 112 12.67 4.02 -9.15
CA THR A 112 12.19 4.33 -10.49
C THR A 112 11.22 3.25 -10.96
N THR A 113 9.99 3.65 -11.31
CA THR A 113 9.03 2.77 -11.98
C THR A 113 8.89 3.13 -13.45
N LEU A 114 8.81 2.13 -14.30
CA LEU A 114 8.50 2.25 -15.71
C LEU A 114 7.19 1.52 -15.99
N LYS A 115 6.20 2.24 -16.47
CA LYS A 115 4.97 1.61 -16.95
C LYS A 115 5.19 1.09 -18.35
N ILE A 116 4.87 -0.19 -18.54
CA ILE A 116 4.90 -0.87 -19.83
C ILE A 116 3.45 -0.99 -20.29
N ASP A 117 3.20 -0.60 -21.51
CA ASP A 117 1.94 -0.77 -22.22
C ASP A 117 2.16 -1.53 -23.54
N GLU A 118 1.12 -1.65 -24.35
CA GLU A 118 1.19 -2.31 -25.66
C GLU A 118 2.01 -1.53 -26.69
N GLY A 119 2.36 -0.29 -26.37
CA GLY A 119 3.09 0.60 -27.27
C GLY A 119 4.61 0.44 -27.13
N ASN A 120 5.30 0.25 -28.26
CA ASN A 120 6.77 0.13 -28.32
C ASN A 120 7.49 1.48 -28.14
N ASN A 121 6.85 2.50 -27.59
CA ASN A 121 7.47 3.81 -27.44
C ASN A 121 8.30 3.92 -26.14
N LEU A 122 9.59 3.69 -26.26
CA LEU A 122 10.55 3.81 -25.15
C LEU A 122 10.98 5.25 -24.81
N GLY A 123 10.38 6.27 -25.43
CA GLY A 123 10.78 7.67 -25.21
C GLY A 123 10.73 8.08 -23.74
N ALA A 124 9.59 7.84 -23.08
CA ALA A 124 9.40 8.14 -21.66
C ALA A 124 10.32 7.31 -20.75
N ALA A 125 10.47 6.01 -21.05
CA ALA A 125 11.39 5.14 -20.33
C ALA A 125 12.84 5.62 -20.43
N ARG A 126 13.28 6.00 -21.64
CA ARG A 126 14.63 6.54 -21.89
C ARG A 126 14.92 7.81 -21.13
N ILE A 127 13.94 8.73 -21.05
CA ILE A 127 14.09 9.97 -20.27
C ILE A 127 14.26 9.63 -18.79
N ARG A 128 13.43 8.76 -18.23
CA ARG A 128 13.52 8.35 -16.81
C ARG A 128 14.84 7.67 -16.47
N ILE A 129 15.31 6.76 -17.32
CA ILE A 129 16.60 6.06 -17.11
C ILE A 129 17.79 7.02 -17.24
N ARG A 130 17.74 7.98 -18.17
CA ARG A 130 18.77 9.02 -18.27
C ARG A 130 18.79 9.93 -17.04
N SER A 131 17.63 10.30 -16.53
CA SER A 131 17.50 11.09 -15.31
C SER A 131 18.05 10.32 -14.10
N LEU A 132 17.71 9.02 -13.98
CA LEU A 132 18.27 8.15 -12.95
C LEU A 132 19.81 8.12 -13.04
N LYS A 133 20.36 7.86 -14.22
CA LYS A 133 21.82 7.84 -14.45
C LYS A 133 22.47 9.17 -14.05
N ALA A 134 21.93 10.30 -14.50
CA ALA A 134 22.46 11.62 -14.16
C ALA A 134 22.48 11.87 -12.64
N THR A 135 21.43 11.44 -11.92
CA THR A 135 21.37 11.55 -10.46
C THR A 135 22.38 10.62 -9.77
N MET A 136 22.61 9.42 -10.31
CA MET A 136 23.67 8.51 -9.79
C MET A 136 25.04 9.16 -9.94
N GLU A 137 25.38 9.68 -11.12
CA GLU A 137 26.63 10.37 -11.39
C GLU A 137 26.82 11.62 -10.51
N GLU A 138 25.75 12.39 -10.25
CA GLU A 138 25.78 13.55 -9.37
C GLU A 138 26.01 13.14 -7.90
N ARG A 139 25.33 12.11 -7.42
CA ARG A 139 25.53 11.56 -6.08
C ARG A 139 26.96 11.06 -5.88
N GLU A 140 27.52 10.40 -6.87
CA GLU A 140 28.89 9.92 -6.85
C GLU A 140 29.89 11.08 -6.75
N LYS A 141 29.76 12.11 -7.61
CA LYS A 141 30.59 13.34 -7.57
C LYS A 141 30.54 14.05 -6.20
N ASN A 142 29.38 14.02 -5.57
CA ASN A 142 29.15 14.65 -4.27
C ASN A 142 29.49 13.72 -3.08
N ASN A 143 30.05 12.53 -3.33
CA ASN A 143 30.33 11.51 -2.31
C ASN A 143 29.10 11.23 -1.43
N TYR A 144 27.92 11.10 -2.05
CA TYR A 144 26.67 10.89 -1.33
C TYR A 144 26.71 9.60 -0.50
N VAL A 145 26.37 9.71 0.78
CA VAL A 145 26.33 8.57 1.69
C VAL A 145 24.90 8.04 1.75
N TYR A 146 24.75 6.76 1.43
CA TYR A 146 23.48 6.06 1.59
C TYR A 146 23.32 5.63 3.04
N GLU A 147 22.28 6.13 3.70
CA GLU A 147 22.02 5.88 5.10
C GLU A 147 20.69 5.14 5.28
N LYS A 148 20.65 4.21 6.21
CA LYS A 148 19.39 3.62 6.66
C LYS A 148 18.67 4.62 7.54
N LEU A 149 17.54 5.13 7.03
CA LEU A 149 16.69 6.05 7.77
C LEU A 149 15.90 5.31 8.85
N PRO A 150 15.58 5.97 9.97
CA PRO A 150 14.65 5.39 10.94
C PRO A 150 13.30 5.10 10.29
N ASP A 151 12.67 4.03 10.75
CA ASP A 151 11.33 3.69 10.29
C ASP A 151 10.36 4.82 10.71
N PRO A 152 9.71 5.52 9.76
CA PRO A 152 8.79 6.61 10.09
C PRO A 152 7.45 6.11 10.67
N TYR A 153 7.29 4.79 10.79
CA TYR A 153 6.03 4.17 11.17
C TYR A 153 6.05 3.72 12.64
N GLU A 154 5.55 4.55 13.53
CA GLU A 154 5.03 4.06 14.82
C GLU A 154 3.54 3.71 14.67
N LYS A 155 3.21 2.44 14.93
CA LYS A 155 1.82 1.99 14.92
C LYS A 155 1.12 2.46 16.19
N THR A 156 0.19 3.38 16.06
CA THR A 156 -0.68 3.77 17.17
C THR A 156 -1.66 2.65 17.48
N VAL A 157 -1.62 2.15 18.71
CA VAL A 157 -2.39 1.00 19.18
C VAL A 157 -3.69 1.48 19.82
N PHE A 158 -4.83 0.88 19.44
CA PHE A 158 -6.12 1.17 20.06
C PHE A 158 -6.23 0.53 21.45
N THR A 159 -6.29 1.36 22.48
CA THR A 159 -6.27 0.94 23.88
C THR A 159 -7.66 0.72 24.46
N LYS A 160 -7.73 0.11 25.67
CA LYS A 160 -8.99 -0.04 26.42
C LYS A 160 -9.61 1.30 26.85
N GLN A 161 -8.80 2.34 27.04
CA GLN A 161 -9.28 3.68 27.33
C GLN A 161 -9.93 4.30 26.12
N MET A 162 -9.29 4.21 24.96
CA MET A 162 -9.81 4.69 23.69
C MET A 162 -11.15 4.06 23.31
N LYS A 163 -11.42 2.80 23.73
CA LYS A 163 -12.73 2.18 23.54
C LYS A 163 -13.88 2.99 24.15
N LYS A 164 -13.62 3.71 25.24
CA LYS A 164 -14.63 4.51 25.96
C LYS A 164 -14.74 5.93 25.43
N GLU A 165 -13.65 6.47 24.92
CA GLU A 165 -13.49 7.89 24.62
C GLU A 165 -13.53 8.19 23.13
N HIS A 166 -13.07 7.26 22.28
CA HIS A 166 -12.94 7.50 20.86
C HIS A 166 -14.21 7.20 20.08
N THR A 167 -14.46 8.05 19.09
CA THR A 167 -15.34 7.73 17.97
C THR A 167 -14.56 6.93 16.92
N ILE A 168 -15.08 5.77 16.53
CA ILE A 168 -14.46 4.89 15.55
C ILE A 168 -15.14 5.12 14.20
N LEU A 169 -14.43 5.72 13.27
CA LEU A 169 -14.93 5.93 11.89
C LEU A 169 -14.80 4.66 11.08
N ALA A 170 -15.89 4.23 10.46
CA ALA A 170 -15.95 3.11 9.54
C ALA A 170 -16.33 3.59 8.14
N PRO A 171 -15.63 3.16 7.08
CA PRO A 171 -16.02 3.53 5.72
C PRO A 171 -17.35 2.90 5.34
N GLN A 172 -18.14 3.60 4.53
CA GLN A 172 -19.40 3.08 4.00
C GLN A 172 -19.13 2.09 2.85
N MET A 173 -19.48 0.83 3.06
CA MET A 173 -19.32 -0.22 2.04
C MET A 173 -20.66 -0.74 1.50
N SER A 174 -21.75 -0.65 2.30
CA SER A 174 -23.07 -1.10 1.92
C SER A 174 -24.13 -0.30 2.70
N PRO A 175 -24.85 0.62 2.08
CA PRO A 175 -25.70 1.58 2.78
C PRO A 175 -26.77 0.98 3.66
N ILE A 176 -27.35 -0.16 3.28
CA ILE A 176 -28.38 -0.83 4.07
C ILE A 176 -27.77 -1.64 5.18
N HIS A 177 -26.80 -2.49 4.86
CA HIS A 177 -26.20 -3.43 5.84
C HIS A 177 -25.40 -2.73 6.93
N PHE A 178 -24.66 -1.66 6.56
CA PHE A 178 -23.76 -1.00 7.51
C PHE A 178 -24.50 -0.21 8.60
N GLN A 179 -25.76 0.15 8.40
CA GLN A 179 -26.61 0.69 9.48
C GLN A 179 -26.83 -0.34 10.59
N PHE A 180 -27.09 -1.60 10.24
CA PHE A 180 -27.22 -2.68 11.23
C PHE A 180 -25.88 -3.05 11.87
N VAL A 181 -24.80 -3.02 11.10
CA VAL A 181 -23.45 -3.28 11.60
C VAL A 181 -23.04 -2.20 12.60
N GLU A 182 -23.32 -0.93 12.32
CA GLU A 182 -23.09 0.18 13.24
C GLU A 182 -23.78 -0.05 14.58
N GLU A 183 -25.07 -0.42 14.57
CA GLU A 183 -25.83 -0.72 15.78
C GLU A 183 -25.29 -1.97 16.51
N ALA A 184 -24.85 -2.99 15.81
CA ALA A 184 -24.20 -4.16 16.41
C ALA A 184 -22.93 -3.79 17.20
N PHE A 185 -22.13 -2.88 16.68
CA PHE A 185 -20.94 -2.34 17.36
C PHE A 185 -21.34 -1.49 18.59
N LYS A 186 -22.32 -0.60 18.46
CA LYS A 186 -22.82 0.23 19.57
C LYS A 186 -23.32 -0.63 20.72
N LEU A 187 -24.12 -1.66 20.43
CA LEU A 187 -24.61 -2.62 21.43
C LEU A 187 -23.49 -3.47 22.05
N SER A 188 -22.32 -3.49 21.46
CA SER A 188 -21.12 -4.19 21.97
C SER A 188 -20.15 -3.24 22.68
N GLY A 189 -20.58 -1.99 22.93
CA GLY A 189 -19.85 -0.98 23.69
C GLY A 189 -18.75 -0.25 22.89
N TYR A 190 -18.90 -0.17 21.56
CA TYR A 190 -18.06 0.65 20.71
C TYR A 190 -18.85 1.83 20.14
N HIS A 191 -18.27 3.00 20.16
CA HIS A 191 -18.85 4.18 19.52
C HIS A 191 -18.41 4.24 18.04
N VAL A 192 -19.02 3.41 17.20
CA VAL A 192 -18.75 3.39 15.76
C VAL A 192 -19.70 4.35 15.05
N VAL A 193 -19.17 5.07 14.08
CA VAL A 193 -19.89 5.92 13.13
C VAL A 193 -19.54 5.44 11.73
N VAL A 194 -20.53 4.93 11.01
CA VAL A 194 -20.40 4.60 9.60
C VAL A 194 -20.52 5.89 8.79
N LEU A 195 -19.49 6.19 8.01
CA LEU A 195 -19.45 7.42 7.21
C LEU A 195 -20.58 7.46 6.17
N PRO A 196 -21.08 8.64 5.79
CA PRO A 196 -22.13 8.75 4.79
C PRO A 196 -21.68 8.21 3.44
N ILE A 197 -22.63 8.02 2.53
CA ILE A 197 -22.31 7.61 1.16
C ILE A 197 -21.32 8.61 0.54
N HIS A 198 -20.26 8.09 -0.07
CA HIS A 198 -19.22 8.90 -0.69
C HIS A 198 -19.78 9.79 -1.83
N ASN A 199 -19.11 10.90 -2.04
CA ASN A 199 -19.31 11.80 -3.16
C ASN A 199 -18.04 11.82 -4.07
N SER A 200 -18.03 12.62 -5.11
CA SER A 200 -16.87 12.77 -5.99
C SER A 200 -15.62 13.27 -5.25
N ASN A 201 -15.79 14.07 -4.20
CA ASN A 201 -14.68 14.62 -3.43
C ASN A 201 -13.87 13.53 -2.71
N ALA A 202 -14.53 12.48 -2.20
CA ALA A 202 -13.83 11.34 -1.59
C ALA A 202 -12.87 10.65 -2.58
N VAL A 203 -13.24 10.59 -3.88
CA VAL A 203 -12.35 10.05 -4.92
C VAL A 203 -11.15 10.95 -5.12
N ASP A 204 -11.36 12.26 -5.25
CA ASP A 204 -10.30 13.24 -5.47
C ASP A 204 -9.33 13.27 -4.27
N VAL A 205 -9.85 13.20 -3.05
CA VAL A 205 -9.03 13.09 -1.84
C VAL A 205 -8.25 11.77 -1.82
N GLY A 206 -8.90 10.65 -2.14
CA GLY A 206 -8.24 9.34 -2.20
C GLY A 206 -7.08 9.30 -3.19
N LEU A 207 -7.25 9.88 -4.37
CA LEU A 207 -6.21 9.95 -5.41
C LEU A 207 -4.96 10.76 -4.99
N LYS A 208 -5.06 11.61 -3.98
CA LYS A 208 -3.89 12.35 -3.44
C LYS A 208 -2.99 11.47 -2.59
N TYR A 209 -3.54 10.45 -1.91
CA TYR A 209 -2.84 9.69 -0.87
C TYR A 209 -2.66 8.22 -1.20
N VAL A 210 -3.38 7.69 -2.19
CA VAL A 210 -3.32 6.29 -2.62
C VAL A 210 -2.71 6.19 -4.01
N ASN A 211 -1.91 5.15 -4.22
CA ASN A 211 -1.37 4.84 -5.54
C ASN A 211 -2.51 4.70 -6.58
N ASN A 212 -2.41 5.43 -7.68
CA ASN A 212 -3.46 5.51 -8.70
C ASN A 212 -3.73 4.17 -9.42
N ASP A 213 -2.81 3.22 -9.35
CA ASP A 213 -3.00 1.87 -9.87
C ASP A 213 -3.73 0.95 -8.88
N ALA A 214 -4.04 1.44 -7.66
CA ALA A 214 -4.81 0.69 -6.69
C ALA A 214 -6.25 0.46 -7.15
N CYS A 215 -6.89 -0.55 -6.55
CA CYS A 215 -8.30 -0.82 -6.83
C CYS A 215 -9.18 0.38 -6.46
N TYR A 216 -10.11 0.72 -7.33
CA TYR A 216 -11.02 1.84 -7.12
C TYR A 216 -11.70 1.85 -5.73
N PRO A 217 -12.19 0.70 -5.19
CA PRO A 217 -12.73 0.67 -3.84
C PRO A 217 -11.75 1.13 -2.75
N SER A 218 -10.44 0.86 -2.90
CA SER A 218 -9.46 1.33 -1.90
C SER A 218 -9.28 2.85 -1.94
N ILE A 219 -9.32 3.44 -3.13
CA ILE A 219 -9.25 4.89 -3.32
C ILE A 219 -10.44 5.57 -2.63
N ILE A 220 -11.65 5.04 -2.86
CA ILE A 220 -12.87 5.56 -2.24
C ILE A 220 -12.82 5.43 -0.71
N VAL A 221 -12.51 4.25 -0.20
CA VAL A 221 -12.49 3.97 1.24
C VAL A 221 -11.48 4.86 1.97
N VAL A 222 -10.29 4.99 1.43
CA VAL A 222 -9.27 5.88 2.01
C VAL A 222 -9.71 7.34 1.90
N GLY A 223 -10.24 7.73 0.74
CA GLY A 223 -10.72 9.11 0.53
C GLY A 223 -11.83 9.51 1.48
N GLN A 224 -12.83 8.65 1.73
CA GLN A 224 -13.90 8.91 2.71
C GLN A 224 -13.35 9.18 4.11
N ILE A 225 -12.37 8.37 4.54
CA ILE A 225 -11.78 8.50 5.87
C ILE A 225 -10.97 9.79 5.97
N ILE A 226 -10.11 10.07 5.00
CA ILE A 226 -9.30 11.30 5.01
C ILE A 226 -10.19 12.54 4.93
N GLU A 227 -11.22 12.52 4.07
CA GLU A 227 -12.21 13.61 3.98
C GLU A 227 -12.91 13.85 5.33
N ALA A 228 -13.33 12.77 6.00
CA ALA A 228 -13.96 12.87 7.31
C ALA A 228 -13.02 13.45 8.36
N LEU A 229 -11.75 13.03 8.39
CA LEU A 229 -10.74 13.57 9.31
C LEU A 229 -10.43 15.04 9.06
N GLN A 230 -10.45 15.47 7.80
CA GLN A 230 -10.19 16.86 7.39
C GLN A 230 -11.41 17.77 7.55
N SER A 231 -12.61 17.20 7.71
CA SER A 231 -13.87 17.97 7.75
C SER A 231 -14.04 18.86 8.97
N GLY A 232 -13.32 18.60 10.06
CA GLY A 232 -13.52 19.25 11.36
C GLY A 232 -14.77 18.79 12.12
N LEU A 233 -15.53 17.82 11.59
CA LEU A 233 -16.73 17.27 12.24
C LEU A 233 -16.39 16.30 13.39
N TYR A 234 -15.19 15.75 13.38
CA TYR A 234 -14.72 14.77 14.36
C TYR A 234 -13.50 15.32 15.11
N ASP A 235 -13.46 15.13 16.41
CA ASP A 235 -12.27 15.45 17.20
C ASP A 235 -11.18 14.44 16.92
N VAL A 236 -10.18 14.84 16.15
CA VAL A 236 -9.07 13.98 15.71
C VAL A 236 -8.26 13.36 16.87
N ASN A 237 -8.27 14.02 18.06
CA ASN A 237 -7.58 13.49 19.24
C ASN A 237 -8.34 12.32 19.90
N ASN A 238 -9.66 12.27 19.68
CA ASN A 238 -10.54 11.23 20.18
C ASN A 238 -11.19 10.42 19.05
N THR A 239 -10.46 10.28 17.94
CA THR A 239 -10.92 9.51 16.78
C THR A 239 -10.02 8.30 16.53
N SER A 240 -10.62 7.21 16.12
CA SER A 240 -9.97 6.01 15.59
C SER A 240 -10.64 5.60 14.30
N VAL A 241 -10.00 4.75 13.53
CA VAL A 241 -10.55 4.25 12.27
C VAL A 241 -10.59 2.73 12.30
N ILE A 242 -11.61 2.13 11.67
CA ILE A 242 -11.72 0.69 11.52
C ILE A 242 -11.83 0.33 10.04
N ILE A 243 -11.10 -0.70 9.60
CA ILE A 243 -11.18 -1.24 8.25
C ILE A 243 -11.12 -2.77 8.30
N THR A 244 -11.79 -3.42 7.36
CA THR A 244 -11.72 -4.88 7.20
C THR A 244 -10.36 -5.31 6.64
N GLN A 245 -9.84 -6.41 7.17
CA GLN A 245 -8.64 -7.07 6.66
C GLN A 245 -8.93 -8.56 6.51
N THR A 246 -9.11 -9.03 5.28
CA THR A 246 -9.64 -10.37 5.02
C THR A 246 -8.67 -11.49 5.35
N GLY A 247 -7.35 -11.26 5.27
CA GLY A 247 -6.32 -12.27 5.49
C GLY A 247 -6.19 -13.33 4.40
N GLY A 248 -6.96 -13.20 3.32
CA GLY A 248 -6.90 -14.08 2.16
C GLY A 248 -6.00 -13.54 1.04
N GLY A 249 -5.90 -14.26 -0.08
CA GLY A 249 -5.09 -13.89 -1.25
C GLY A 249 -5.55 -12.62 -2.01
N CYS A 250 -6.63 -12.00 -1.58
CA CYS A 250 -7.11 -10.75 -2.17
C CYS A 250 -6.23 -9.56 -1.75
N ARG A 251 -5.94 -8.67 -2.68
CA ARG A 251 -5.22 -7.41 -2.42
C ARG A 251 -5.91 -6.51 -1.38
N ALA A 252 -7.22 -6.65 -1.17
CA ALA A 252 -7.97 -5.93 -0.15
C ALA A 252 -7.44 -6.18 1.28
N THR A 253 -6.76 -7.29 1.53
CA THR A 253 -6.03 -7.55 2.78
C THR A 253 -5.04 -6.43 3.11
N ASN A 254 -4.50 -5.75 2.09
CA ASN A 254 -3.50 -4.69 2.22
C ASN A 254 -4.06 -3.25 2.14
N TYR A 255 -5.38 -3.06 2.05
CA TYR A 255 -5.98 -1.71 2.07
C TYR A 255 -5.67 -0.97 3.38
N ILE A 256 -5.49 -1.69 4.47
CA ILE A 256 -5.09 -1.11 5.75
C ILE A 256 -3.70 -0.44 5.67
N ALA A 257 -2.79 -0.98 4.86
CA ALA A 257 -1.48 -0.38 4.63
C ALA A 257 -1.60 0.96 3.89
N PHE A 258 -2.43 1.02 2.84
CA PHE A 258 -2.74 2.27 2.14
C PHE A 258 -3.38 3.30 3.06
N LEU A 259 -4.32 2.88 3.88
CA LEU A 259 -5.01 3.77 4.81
C LEU A 259 -4.06 4.35 5.86
N ARG A 260 -3.20 3.53 6.46
CA ARG A 260 -2.21 4.00 7.43
C ARG A 260 -1.23 4.99 6.81
N LYS A 261 -0.75 4.68 5.61
CA LYS A 261 0.11 5.60 4.85
C LYS A 261 -0.60 6.92 4.60
N ALA A 262 -1.84 6.88 4.10
CA ALA A 262 -2.63 8.07 3.80
C ALA A 262 -2.91 8.92 5.04
N ILE A 263 -3.26 8.30 6.18
CA ILE A 263 -3.49 8.98 7.46
C ILE A 263 -2.23 9.73 7.91
N ARG A 264 -1.07 9.09 7.85
CA ARG A 264 0.21 9.71 8.16
C ARG A 264 0.53 10.86 7.20
N ASP A 265 0.44 10.61 5.90
CA ASP A 265 0.78 11.60 4.87
C ASP A 265 -0.19 12.80 4.86
N ALA A 266 -1.38 12.62 5.46
CA ALA A 266 -2.35 13.69 5.71
C ALA A 266 -2.13 14.43 7.05
N GLY A 267 -1.13 14.04 7.86
CA GLY A 267 -0.79 14.69 9.14
C GLY A 267 -1.60 14.19 10.34
N PHE A 268 -2.19 12.99 10.27
CA PHE A 268 -2.99 12.39 11.34
C PHE A 268 -2.36 11.12 11.96
N GLU A 269 -1.05 11.07 12.05
CA GLU A 269 -0.25 9.90 12.43
C GLU A 269 -0.60 9.29 13.79
N ASN A 270 -1.21 10.06 14.70
CA ASN A 270 -1.63 9.58 16.02
C ASN A 270 -2.97 8.83 16.04
N ILE A 271 -3.68 8.75 14.92
CA ILE A 271 -4.98 8.09 14.83
C ILE A 271 -4.81 6.56 14.74
N PRO A 272 -5.35 5.78 15.70
CA PRO A 272 -5.29 4.32 15.61
C PRO A 272 -6.12 3.80 14.44
N VAL A 273 -5.55 2.85 13.69
CA VAL A 273 -6.27 2.12 12.64
C VAL A 273 -6.48 0.68 13.09
N ILE A 274 -7.73 0.33 13.38
CA ILE A 274 -8.14 -0.98 13.85
C ILE A 274 -8.33 -1.91 12.65
N SER A 275 -7.65 -3.06 12.68
CA SER A 275 -7.88 -4.14 11.73
C SER A 275 -9.06 -5.00 12.18
N LEU A 276 -10.15 -4.98 11.42
CA LEU A 276 -11.25 -5.93 11.62
C LEU A 276 -10.91 -7.23 10.86
N ASN A 277 -10.27 -8.15 11.55
CA ASN A 277 -9.86 -9.44 11.01
C ASN A 277 -10.26 -10.59 11.94
N ALA A 278 -10.60 -11.74 11.34
CA ALA A 278 -10.94 -12.96 12.06
C ALA A 278 -9.71 -13.89 12.26
N ASN A 279 -8.60 -13.62 11.60
CA ASN A 279 -7.43 -14.50 11.55
C ASN A 279 -6.33 -14.13 12.56
N GLY A 280 -6.59 -13.16 13.44
CA GLY A 280 -5.60 -12.71 14.42
C GLY A 280 -4.35 -12.07 13.81
N MET A 281 -4.45 -11.50 12.60
CA MET A 281 -3.34 -10.84 11.90
C MET A 281 -2.78 -9.65 12.67
N GLU A 282 -3.67 -8.96 13.41
CA GLU A 282 -3.31 -7.87 14.29
C GLU A 282 -4.15 -7.89 15.56
N THR A 283 -3.54 -7.46 16.66
CA THR A 283 -4.21 -7.31 17.94
C THR A 283 -4.18 -5.86 18.39
N ASN A 284 -5.35 -5.40 18.90
CA ASN A 284 -5.49 -4.11 19.55
C ASN A 284 -6.09 -4.35 20.94
N PRO A 285 -5.45 -3.95 22.05
CA PRO A 285 -5.92 -4.27 23.41
C PRO A 285 -7.31 -3.76 23.74
N GLY A 286 -7.75 -2.68 23.09
CA GLY A 286 -9.09 -2.10 23.24
C GLY A 286 -10.16 -2.72 22.35
N PHE A 287 -9.78 -3.54 21.36
CA PHE A 287 -10.69 -4.09 20.38
C PHE A 287 -10.73 -5.62 20.44
N THR A 288 -11.92 -6.15 20.64
CA THR A 288 -12.16 -7.60 20.68
C THR A 288 -13.45 -7.93 19.93
N ILE A 289 -13.39 -8.98 19.12
CA ILE A 289 -14.57 -9.52 18.44
C ILE A 289 -15.20 -10.56 19.38
N SER A 290 -16.28 -10.17 20.09
CA SER A 290 -17.03 -11.09 20.94
C SER A 290 -18.00 -11.94 20.13
N PHE A 291 -18.42 -13.08 20.67
CA PHE A 291 -19.44 -13.92 20.05
C PHE A 291 -20.76 -13.16 19.86
N ASP A 292 -21.15 -12.32 20.83
CA ASP A 292 -22.32 -11.46 20.71
C ASP A 292 -22.24 -10.46 19.57
N LEU A 293 -21.08 -9.82 19.38
CA LEU A 293 -20.86 -8.92 18.25
C LEU A 293 -20.99 -9.66 16.92
N ILE A 294 -20.39 -10.87 16.81
CA ILE A 294 -20.51 -11.68 15.61
C ILE A 294 -21.97 -12.01 15.31
N ASN A 295 -22.71 -12.52 16.30
CA ASN A 295 -24.12 -12.86 16.12
C ASN A 295 -24.97 -11.66 15.68
N ARG A 296 -24.81 -10.51 16.34
CA ARG A 296 -25.53 -9.29 15.98
C ARG A 296 -25.17 -8.83 14.58
N ALA A 297 -23.89 -8.87 14.20
CA ALA A 297 -23.44 -8.51 12.85
C ALA A 297 -24.03 -9.46 11.79
N VAL A 298 -24.04 -10.78 12.05
CA VAL A 298 -24.64 -11.77 11.15
C VAL A 298 -26.13 -11.51 10.97
N TYR A 299 -26.87 -11.30 12.04
CA TYR A 299 -28.30 -10.94 11.94
C TYR A 299 -28.49 -9.63 11.18
N GLY A 300 -27.65 -8.63 11.44
CA GLY A 300 -27.68 -7.36 10.70
C GLY A 300 -27.48 -7.53 9.21
N LEU A 301 -26.53 -8.39 8.80
CA LEU A 301 -26.29 -8.72 7.40
C LEU A 301 -27.49 -9.43 6.76
N LEU A 302 -28.09 -10.42 7.44
CA LEU A 302 -29.28 -11.14 6.95
C LEU A 302 -30.48 -10.22 6.79
N TYR A 303 -30.73 -9.32 7.74
CA TYR A 303 -31.78 -8.30 7.62
C TYR A 303 -31.49 -7.31 6.50
N GLY A 304 -30.24 -6.92 6.32
CA GLY A 304 -29.79 -6.08 5.22
C GLY A 304 -30.09 -6.72 3.85
N ASP A 305 -29.78 -8.01 3.70
CA ASP A 305 -30.08 -8.78 2.50
C ASP A 305 -31.59 -8.87 2.22
N LEU A 306 -32.40 -9.11 3.27
CA LEU A 306 -33.85 -9.15 3.15
C LEU A 306 -34.40 -7.80 2.66
N LEU A 307 -33.99 -6.71 3.30
CA LEU A 307 -34.42 -5.36 2.92
C LEU A 307 -33.96 -4.98 1.53
N MET A 308 -32.75 -5.33 1.13
CA MET A 308 -32.23 -5.10 -0.21
C MET A 308 -33.04 -5.89 -1.25
N SER A 309 -33.39 -7.14 -0.95
CA SER A 309 -34.24 -7.98 -1.81
C SER A 309 -35.64 -7.39 -1.99
N VAL A 310 -36.22 -6.86 -0.91
CA VAL A 310 -37.54 -6.17 -0.97
C VAL A 310 -37.41 -4.91 -1.82
N LEU A 311 -36.37 -4.10 -1.58
CA LEU A 311 -36.16 -2.86 -2.34
C LEU A 311 -36.07 -3.10 -3.86
N TYR A 312 -35.35 -4.14 -4.27
CA TYR A 312 -35.22 -4.49 -5.69
C TYR A 312 -36.51 -5.05 -6.33
N ARG A 313 -37.42 -5.59 -5.52
CA ARG A 313 -38.72 -6.10 -6.03
C ARG A 313 -39.76 -5.01 -6.16
N VAL A 314 -39.67 -3.93 -5.37
CA VAL A 314 -40.67 -2.85 -5.39
C VAL A 314 -40.25 -1.62 -6.20
N ARG A 315 -39.04 -1.62 -6.72
CA ARG A 315 -38.51 -0.64 -7.68
C ARG A 315 -38.84 -1.02 -9.10
#